data_5e2de4e503da9c5f214e7090818a9075
#
_entry.id   5e2de4e503da9c5f214e7090818a9075
#
_cell.length_a   1.000
_cell.length_b   1.000
_cell.length_c   1.000
_cell.angle_alpha   90.00
_cell.angle_beta   90.00
_cell.angle_gamma   90.00
#
_symmetry.space_group_name_H-M   'P 1'
#
loop_
_entity.id
_entity.type
_entity.pdbx_description
1 polymer ?
#
loop_
_entity_poly.entity_id
_entity_poly.type
_entity_poly.pdbx_seq_one_letter_code
_entity_poly.pdbx_strand_id
1 'polypeptide(L)'
;MNDVHNSAQLATDDAGFLYNPGVRTAMTAFALSDDTAALEATAAVRTAAHAIERLRSQGAGGRGLSTGALDVLVRLSNAPEEGLTVGDLAQALQVTSRNITGLVDTLERDTLARRVPDPHDRRSVRVTITSGGRDWLDAFRQPTRRAMATVFRGFSPDDLVQLRHLCLRLADNQQQVERYMNGTAGSAGTGPQPPTA
;
A
#
# COMPACT_ATOMS: atom_id res chain seq x y z
N MET A 1 27.65 20.79 -10.62
CA MET A 1 26.66 19.66 -10.58
C MET A 1 26.29 19.50 -9.13
N ASN A 2 25.20 20.18 -8.70
CA ASN A 2 24.82 20.27 -7.28
C ASN A 2 23.99 19.04 -6.90
N ASP A 3 24.57 18.17 -6.07
CA ASP A 3 23.86 17.14 -5.35
C ASP A 3 22.94 17.82 -4.31
N VAL A 4 21.68 18.03 -4.70
CA VAL A 4 20.63 18.38 -3.77
C VAL A 4 20.14 17.08 -3.12
N HIS A 5 20.96 16.42 -2.33
CA HIS A 5 20.52 15.53 -1.27
C HIS A 5 20.12 16.41 -0.09
N ASN A 6 18.94 17.01 -0.21
CA ASN A 6 18.26 17.62 0.92
C ASN A 6 17.75 16.50 1.83
N SER A 7 18.66 15.91 2.61
CA SER A 7 18.29 15.17 3.81
C SER A 7 17.66 16.23 4.71
N ALA A 8 16.32 16.30 4.73
CA ALA A 8 15.59 17.18 5.63
C ALA A 8 16.15 16.95 7.03
N GLN A 9 16.87 17.94 7.58
CA GLN A 9 17.42 17.84 8.93
C GLN A 9 16.24 17.72 9.87
N LEU A 10 16.09 16.53 10.48
CA LEU A 10 15.12 16.32 11.53
C LEU A 10 15.62 16.99 12.82
N ALA A 11 14.71 17.55 13.58
CA ALA A 11 14.95 18.11 14.90
C ALA A 11 14.17 17.33 15.94
N THR A 12 14.48 17.56 17.21
CA THR A 12 13.78 16.98 18.36
C THR A 12 13.07 18.11 19.11
N ASP A 13 11.80 17.93 19.43
CA ASP A 13 11.03 18.86 20.24
C ASP A 13 11.31 18.68 21.75
N ASP A 14 10.71 19.56 22.57
CA ASP A 14 10.89 19.55 24.04
C ASP A 14 10.40 18.25 24.72
N ALA A 15 9.50 17.51 24.04
CA ALA A 15 9.02 16.20 24.52
C ALA A 15 9.89 15.03 24.01
N GLY A 16 10.96 15.31 23.26
CA GLY A 16 11.89 14.31 22.74
C GLY A 16 11.46 13.64 21.43
N PHE A 17 10.42 14.15 20.76
CA PHE A 17 9.94 13.58 19.49
C PHE A 17 10.58 14.24 18.27
N LEU A 18 10.87 13.42 17.25
CA LEU A 18 11.40 13.89 15.98
C LEU A 18 10.32 14.62 15.17
N TYR A 19 10.70 15.76 14.60
CA TYR A 19 9.88 16.48 13.64
C TYR A 19 10.74 17.05 12.49
N ASN A 20 10.07 17.48 11.41
CA ASN A 20 10.74 18.17 10.30
C ASN A 20 10.43 19.67 10.38
N PRO A 21 11.42 20.53 10.70
CA PRO A 21 11.20 21.99 10.85
C PRO A 21 10.62 22.64 9.59
N GLY A 22 11.06 22.23 8.40
CA GLY A 22 10.56 22.78 7.14
C GLY A 22 9.07 22.41 6.90
N VAL A 23 8.68 21.19 7.26
CA VAL A 23 7.28 20.75 7.19
C VAL A 23 6.45 21.54 8.19
N ARG A 24 6.89 21.66 9.44
CA ARG A 24 6.18 22.44 10.47
C ARG A 24 5.95 23.89 10.03
N THR A 25 6.98 24.57 9.57
CA THR A 25 6.87 25.95 9.05
C THR A 25 5.87 26.05 7.90
N ALA A 26 5.93 25.12 6.93
CA ALA A 26 5.00 25.12 5.80
C ALA A 26 3.55 24.83 6.25
N MET A 27 3.34 23.93 7.20
CA MET A 27 2.00 23.59 7.71
C MET A 27 1.42 24.72 8.56
N THR A 28 2.21 25.40 9.37
CA THR A 28 1.77 26.59 10.11
C THR A 28 1.31 27.69 9.15
N ALA A 29 2.06 27.96 8.10
CA ALA A 29 1.68 28.94 7.08
C ALA A 29 0.41 28.55 6.32
N PHE A 30 0.23 27.24 6.03
CA PHE A 30 -0.94 26.73 5.33
C PHE A 30 -2.22 26.74 6.20
N ALA A 31 -2.10 26.30 7.46
CA ALA A 31 -3.23 26.19 8.38
C ALA A 31 -3.70 27.54 8.95
N LEU A 32 -2.87 28.59 8.87
CA LEU A 32 -3.07 29.87 9.56
C LEU A 32 -3.29 29.66 11.06
N SER A 33 -2.68 28.65 11.65
CA SER A 33 -2.84 28.18 13.02
C SER A 33 -1.58 27.44 13.48
N ASP A 34 -1.31 27.43 14.78
CA ASP A 34 -0.22 26.69 15.39
C ASP A 34 -0.57 25.19 15.61
N ASP A 35 -1.84 24.80 15.47
CA ASP A 35 -2.26 23.40 15.55
C ASP A 35 -2.03 22.71 14.18
N THR A 36 -0.81 22.21 14.01
CA THR A 36 -0.35 21.54 12.79
C THR A 36 -0.15 20.04 12.96
N ALA A 37 -0.43 19.49 14.14
CA ALA A 37 -0.09 18.10 14.48
C ALA A 37 -0.61 17.06 13.49
N ALA A 38 -1.89 17.18 13.05
CA ALA A 38 -2.48 16.26 12.07
C ALA A 38 -1.84 16.40 10.68
N LEU A 39 -1.48 17.62 10.26
CA LEU A 39 -0.83 17.88 8.98
C LEU A 39 0.62 17.39 8.98
N GLU A 40 1.36 17.60 10.07
CA GLU A 40 2.73 17.09 10.24
C GLU A 40 2.72 15.56 10.27
N ALA A 41 1.79 14.93 10.99
CA ALA A 41 1.63 13.47 11.00
C ALA A 41 1.33 12.91 9.60
N THR A 42 0.45 13.56 8.84
CA THR A 42 0.15 13.17 7.45
C THR A 42 1.40 13.23 6.57
N ALA A 43 2.20 14.30 6.70
CA ALA A 43 3.46 14.45 5.97
C ALA A 43 4.48 13.38 6.36
N ALA A 44 4.58 13.04 7.65
CA ALA A 44 5.47 12.01 8.16
C ALA A 44 5.08 10.61 7.64
N VAL A 45 3.80 10.25 7.68
CA VAL A 45 3.28 8.98 7.14
C VAL A 45 3.60 8.87 5.64
N ARG A 46 3.36 9.94 4.86
CA ARG A 46 3.68 9.96 3.42
C ARG A 46 5.18 9.78 3.17
N THR A 47 6.03 10.45 3.94
CA THR A 47 7.49 10.34 3.81
C THR A 47 7.97 8.92 4.11
N ALA A 48 7.46 8.31 5.20
CA ALA A 48 7.77 6.93 5.57
C ALA A 48 7.28 5.93 4.52
N ALA A 49 6.06 6.09 4.02
CA ALA A 49 5.50 5.24 2.96
C ALA A 49 6.35 5.29 1.68
N HIS A 50 6.77 6.48 1.24
CA HIS A 50 7.66 6.63 0.09
C HIS A 50 9.05 6.00 0.32
N ALA A 51 9.60 6.08 1.53
CA ALA A 51 10.89 5.47 1.84
C ALA A 51 10.80 3.93 1.79
N ILE A 52 9.75 3.36 2.36
CA ILE A 52 9.48 1.91 2.31
C ILE A 52 9.26 1.45 0.87
N GLU A 53 8.47 2.19 0.09
CA GLU A 53 8.19 1.83 -1.31
C GLU A 53 9.46 1.88 -2.19
N ARG A 54 10.32 2.88 -2.01
CA ARG A 54 11.63 2.91 -2.70
C ARG A 54 12.48 1.69 -2.37
N LEU A 55 12.50 1.27 -1.09
CA LEU A 55 13.25 0.10 -0.67
C LEU A 55 12.67 -1.19 -1.29
N ARG A 56 11.34 -1.32 -1.32
CA ARG A 56 10.64 -2.44 -1.95
C ARG A 56 10.90 -2.49 -3.45
N SER A 57 10.81 -1.35 -4.14
CA SER A 57 11.10 -1.24 -5.57
C SER A 57 12.53 -1.63 -5.89
N GLN A 58 13.51 -1.19 -5.10
CA GLN A 58 14.91 -1.57 -5.28
C GLN A 58 15.12 -3.06 -5.04
N GLY A 59 14.48 -3.64 -4.02
CA GLY A 59 14.56 -5.06 -3.72
C GLY A 59 13.92 -5.94 -4.79
N ALA A 60 12.70 -5.63 -5.20
CA ALA A 60 11.97 -6.37 -6.22
C ALA A 60 12.53 -6.14 -7.63
N GLY A 61 12.84 -4.88 -7.98
CA GLY A 61 13.38 -4.51 -9.30
C GLY A 61 14.76 -5.11 -9.57
N GLY A 62 15.60 -5.22 -8.55
CA GLY A 62 16.89 -5.93 -8.65
C GLY A 62 16.76 -7.44 -8.94
N ARG A 63 15.52 -7.99 -8.87
CA ARG A 63 15.16 -9.38 -9.16
C ARG A 63 14.13 -9.50 -10.29
N GLY A 64 13.90 -8.43 -11.04
CA GLY A 64 13.07 -8.44 -12.24
C GLY A 64 11.56 -8.24 -12.03
N LEU A 65 11.07 -7.99 -10.80
CA LEU A 65 9.66 -7.73 -10.55
C LEU A 65 9.38 -6.29 -10.14
N SER A 66 8.22 -5.77 -10.55
CA SER A 66 7.64 -4.56 -9.96
C SER A 66 7.04 -4.85 -8.57
N THR A 67 6.86 -3.82 -7.74
CA THR A 67 6.21 -3.96 -6.42
C THR A 67 4.79 -4.50 -6.52
N GLY A 68 4.02 -4.06 -7.52
CA GLY A 68 2.68 -4.58 -7.76
C GLY A 68 2.66 -6.07 -8.16
N ALA A 69 3.60 -6.51 -9.00
CA ALA A 69 3.74 -7.93 -9.34
C ALA A 69 4.15 -8.77 -8.13
N LEU A 70 5.04 -8.23 -7.28
CA LEU A 70 5.40 -8.87 -6.01
C LEU A 70 4.17 -9.01 -5.08
N ASP A 71 3.34 -7.98 -4.95
CA ASP A 71 2.14 -8.03 -4.11
C ASP A 71 1.15 -9.09 -4.59
N VAL A 72 0.93 -9.20 -5.91
CA VAL A 72 0.13 -10.28 -6.50
C VAL A 72 0.74 -11.65 -6.18
N LEU A 73 2.04 -11.82 -6.37
CA LEU A 73 2.73 -13.10 -6.12
C LEU A 73 2.66 -13.52 -4.64
N VAL A 74 2.85 -12.58 -3.72
CA VAL A 74 2.69 -12.81 -2.27
C VAL A 74 1.24 -13.18 -1.94
N ARG A 75 0.26 -12.54 -2.55
CA ARG A 75 -1.16 -12.87 -2.35
C ARG A 75 -1.48 -14.28 -2.82
N LEU A 76 -0.98 -14.65 -4.00
CA LEU A 76 -1.15 -16.00 -4.56
C LEU A 76 -0.46 -17.09 -3.73
N SER A 77 0.65 -16.78 -3.07
CA SER A 77 1.35 -17.77 -2.22
C SER A 77 0.57 -18.18 -0.96
N ASN A 78 -0.39 -17.36 -0.54
CA ASN A 78 -1.26 -17.59 0.60
C ASN A 78 -2.72 -17.91 0.18
N ALA A 79 -2.95 -18.10 -1.11
CA ALA A 79 -4.26 -18.43 -1.66
C ALA A 79 -4.57 -19.93 -1.53
N PRO A 80 -5.86 -20.33 -1.59
CA PRO A 80 -6.24 -21.73 -1.79
C PRO A 80 -5.57 -22.34 -3.03
N GLU A 81 -5.51 -23.67 -3.12
CA GLU A 81 -4.88 -24.37 -4.25
C GLU A 81 -5.55 -24.05 -5.60
N GLU A 82 -6.86 -23.79 -5.58
CA GLU A 82 -7.63 -23.38 -6.76
C GLU A 82 -7.21 -21.99 -7.27
N GLY A 83 -6.49 -21.21 -6.47
CA GLY A 83 -6.06 -19.86 -6.79
C GLY A 83 -7.14 -18.80 -6.56
N LEU A 84 -6.88 -17.60 -7.09
CA LEU A 84 -7.75 -16.42 -6.96
C LEU A 84 -8.17 -15.91 -8.34
N THR A 85 -9.37 -15.34 -8.44
CA THR A 85 -9.78 -14.63 -9.65
C THR A 85 -9.09 -13.27 -9.74
N VAL A 86 -9.08 -12.68 -10.94
CA VAL A 86 -8.60 -11.29 -11.13
C VAL A 86 -9.41 -10.31 -10.28
N GLY A 87 -10.71 -10.57 -10.08
CA GLY A 87 -11.58 -9.77 -9.21
C GLY A 87 -11.16 -9.83 -7.73
N ASP A 88 -10.93 -11.05 -7.21
CA ASP A 88 -10.46 -11.25 -5.83
C ASP A 88 -9.12 -10.54 -5.57
N LEU A 89 -8.20 -10.64 -6.52
CA LEU A 89 -6.89 -9.97 -6.45
C LEU A 89 -7.05 -8.44 -6.48
N ALA A 90 -7.90 -7.91 -7.36
CA ALA A 90 -8.16 -6.48 -7.48
C ALA A 90 -8.75 -5.91 -6.17
N GLN A 91 -9.74 -6.61 -5.60
CA GLN A 91 -10.33 -6.24 -4.32
C GLN A 91 -9.32 -6.31 -3.17
N ALA A 92 -8.56 -7.40 -3.07
CA ALA A 92 -7.59 -7.61 -1.99
C ALA A 92 -6.44 -6.60 -2.01
N LEU A 93 -6.03 -6.14 -3.20
CA LEU A 93 -4.92 -5.19 -3.39
C LEU A 93 -5.40 -3.74 -3.60
N GLN A 94 -6.72 -3.50 -3.60
CA GLN A 94 -7.34 -2.17 -3.77
C GLN A 94 -6.91 -1.48 -5.08
N VAL A 95 -6.82 -2.26 -6.16
CA VAL A 95 -6.47 -1.77 -7.51
C VAL A 95 -7.51 -2.21 -8.53
N THR A 96 -7.44 -1.68 -9.75
CA THR A 96 -8.38 -2.07 -10.81
C THR A 96 -8.07 -3.46 -11.38
N SER A 97 -9.10 -4.18 -11.84
CA SER A 97 -8.93 -5.48 -12.51
C SER A 97 -8.03 -5.38 -13.75
N ARG A 98 -8.04 -4.25 -14.46
CA ARG A 98 -7.15 -3.99 -15.58
C ARG A 98 -5.68 -3.98 -15.16
N ASN A 99 -5.38 -3.35 -14.02
CA ASN A 99 -4.02 -3.35 -13.47
C ASN A 99 -3.58 -4.78 -13.11
N ILE A 100 -4.44 -5.53 -12.39
CA ILE A 100 -4.15 -6.95 -12.05
C ILE A 100 -3.89 -7.78 -13.29
N THR A 101 -4.68 -7.62 -14.37
CA THR A 101 -4.47 -8.35 -15.63
C THR A 101 -3.05 -8.13 -16.15
N GLY A 102 -2.57 -6.90 -16.22
CA GLY A 102 -1.21 -6.60 -16.68
C GLY A 102 -0.10 -7.15 -15.75
N LEU A 103 -0.35 -7.14 -14.44
CA LEU A 103 0.59 -7.73 -13.47
C LEU A 103 0.65 -9.27 -13.60
N VAL A 104 -0.50 -9.92 -13.79
CA VAL A 104 -0.59 -11.36 -14.02
C VAL A 104 0.08 -11.75 -15.35
N ASP A 105 -0.12 -10.98 -16.43
CA ASP A 105 0.56 -11.21 -17.71
C ASP A 105 2.10 -11.19 -17.55
N THR A 106 2.60 -10.27 -16.71
CA THR A 106 4.03 -10.23 -16.39
C THR A 106 4.46 -11.47 -15.63
N LEU A 107 3.73 -11.88 -14.59
CA LEU A 107 4.05 -13.07 -13.80
C LEU A 107 3.97 -14.37 -14.61
N GLU A 108 3.04 -14.47 -15.57
CA GLU A 108 2.95 -15.63 -16.48
C GLU A 108 4.14 -15.67 -17.44
N ARG A 109 4.50 -14.55 -18.06
CA ARG A 109 5.67 -14.45 -18.92
C ARG A 109 6.94 -14.88 -18.19
N ASP A 110 7.06 -14.51 -16.92
CA ASP A 110 8.20 -14.86 -16.07
C ASP A 110 8.05 -16.24 -15.39
N THR A 111 7.01 -17.00 -15.75
CA THR A 111 6.70 -18.35 -15.26
C THR A 111 6.47 -18.45 -13.73
N LEU A 112 6.15 -17.34 -13.08
CA LEU A 112 5.95 -17.27 -11.62
C LEU A 112 4.49 -17.53 -11.20
N ALA A 113 3.55 -17.28 -12.09
CA ALA A 113 2.12 -17.60 -11.94
C ALA A 113 1.59 -18.22 -13.23
N ARG A 114 0.39 -18.76 -13.18
CA ARG A 114 -0.33 -19.28 -14.35
C ARG A 114 -1.82 -19.08 -14.21
N ARG A 115 -2.50 -18.92 -15.33
CA ARG A 115 -3.96 -18.98 -15.40
C ARG A 115 -4.44 -20.42 -15.52
N VAL A 116 -5.49 -20.75 -14.77
CA VAL A 116 -6.14 -22.06 -14.83
C VAL A 116 -7.66 -21.88 -14.95
N PRO A 117 -8.39 -22.78 -15.63
CA PRO A 117 -9.86 -22.74 -15.64
C PRO A 117 -10.40 -22.85 -14.21
N ASP A 118 -11.48 -22.09 -13.93
CA ASP A 118 -12.18 -22.23 -12.66
C ASP A 118 -12.92 -23.60 -12.64
N PRO A 119 -12.75 -24.43 -11.61
CA PRO A 119 -13.41 -25.73 -11.52
C PRO A 119 -14.94 -25.62 -11.38
N HIS A 120 -15.46 -24.48 -10.94
CA HIS A 120 -16.89 -24.27 -10.67
C HIS A 120 -17.58 -23.41 -11.74
N ASP A 121 -16.82 -22.61 -12.51
CA ASP A 121 -17.34 -21.76 -13.59
C ASP A 121 -16.43 -21.80 -14.82
N ARG A 122 -16.86 -22.51 -15.84
CA ARG A 122 -16.11 -22.66 -17.12
C ARG A 122 -15.85 -21.35 -17.87
N ARG A 123 -16.53 -20.27 -17.48
CA ARG A 123 -16.33 -18.92 -18.07
C ARG A 123 -15.34 -18.09 -17.29
N SER A 124 -14.95 -18.56 -16.10
CA SER A 124 -14.04 -17.88 -15.20
C SER A 124 -12.65 -18.50 -15.27
N VAL A 125 -11.66 -17.66 -14.97
CA VAL A 125 -10.24 -18.04 -14.93
C VAL A 125 -9.67 -17.63 -13.57
N ARG A 126 -8.95 -18.55 -12.95
CA ARG A 126 -8.19 -18.31 -11.72
C ARG A 126 -6.71 -18.18 -12.01
N VAL A 127 -6.01 -17.55 -11.12
CA VAL A 127 -4.55 -17.40 -11.14
C VAL A 127 -3.97 -18.18 -9.98
N THR A 128 -2.99 -19.04 -10.26
CA THR A 128 -2.26 -19.82 -9.25
C THR A 128 -0.78 -19.51 -9.31
N ILE A 129 -0.10 -19.61 -8.17
CA ILE A 129 1.35 -19.52 -8.11
C ILE A 129 1.97 -20.82 -8.63
N THR A 130 3.08 -20.73 -9.36
CA THR A 130 3.87 -21.89 -9.80
C THR A 130 4.91 -22.30 -8.75
N SER A 131 5.58 -23.43 -8.95
CA SER A 131 6.78 -23.77 -8.15
C SER A 131 7.86 -22.71 -8.30
N GLY A 132 8.13 -22.24 -9.53
CA GLY A 132 9.07 -21.15 -9.79
C GLY A 132 8.73 -19.86 -9.04
N GLY A 133 7.43 -19.52 -8.92
CA GLY A 133 6.97 -18.39 -8.12
C GLY A 133 7.23 -18.58 -6.62
N ARG A 134 7.06 -19.78 -6.08
CA ARG A 134 7.39 -20.10 -4.68
C ARG A 134 8.90 -20.01 -4.42
N ASP A 135 9.71 -20.59 -5.29
CA ASP A 135 11.17 -20.56 -5.20
C ASP A 135 11.68 -19.11 -5.26
N TRP A 136 11.10 -18.29 -6.14
CA TRP A 136 11.41 -16.87 -6.23
C TRP A 136 11.11 -16.12 -4.92
N LEU A 137 9.93 -16.35 -4.33
CA LEU A 137 9.56 -15.75 -3.03
C LEU A 137 10.50 -16.22 -1.90
N ASP A 138 10.86 -17.47 -1.86
CA ASP A 138 11.77 -18.00 -0.84
C ASP A 138 13.16 -17.34 -0.93
N ALA A 139 13.66 -17.17 -2.16
CA ALA A 139 14.89 -16.42 -2.39
C ALA A 139 14.79 -14.93 -2.04
N PHE A 140 13.58 -14.34 -2.10
CA PHE A 140 13.31 -12.93 -1.78
C PHE A 140 13.16 -12.68 -0.28
N ARG A 141 12.73 -13.66 0.51
CA ARG A 141 12.43 -13.50 1.95
C ARG A 141 13.61 -13.03 2.78
N GLN A 142 14.77 -13.64 2.63
CA GLN A 142 15.94 -13.33 3.46
C GLN A 142 16.50 -11.92 3.23
N PRO A 143 16.73 -11.48 1.97
CA PRO A 143 17.14 -10.10 1.69
C PRO A 143 16.12 -9.08 2.23
N THR A 144 14.81 -9.33 2.06
CA THR A 144 13.76 -8.45 2.56
C THR A 144 13.79 -8.33 4.08
N ARG A 145 13.91 -9.45 4.80
CA ARG A 145 14.03 -9.43 6.27
C ARG A 145 15.23 -8.61 6.74
N ARG A 146 16.39 -8.76 6.08
CA ARG A 146 17.60 -7.97 6.40
C ARG A 146 17.40 -6.48 6.13
N ALA A 147 16.78 -6.13 5.02
CA ALA A 147 16.48 -4.76 4.66
C ALA A 147 15.52 -4.11 5.69
N MET A 148 14.45 -4.82 6.08
CA MET A 148 13.51 -4.34 7.11
C MET A 148 14.20 -4.20 8.47
N ALA A 149 15.02 -5.15 8.89
CA ALA A 149 15.78 -5.05 10.13
C ALA A 149 16.72 -3.82 10.14
N THR A 150 17.23 -3.41 8.99
CA THR A 150 18.06 -2.21 8.87
C THR A 150 17.23 -0.93 8.96
N VAL A 151 16.07 -0.88 8.30
CA VAL A 151 15.17 0.29 8.32
C VAL A 151 14.62 0.53 9.73
N PHE A 152 14.29 -0.53 10.44
CA PHE A 152 13.75 -0.44 11.81
C PHE A 152 14.82 -0.53 12.89
N ARG A 153 16.10 -0.25 12.55
CA ARG A 153 17.16 -0.20 13.56
C ARG A 153 16.88 0.91 14.58
N GLY A 154 16.92 0.56 15.86
CA GLY A 154 16.66 1.48 16.97
C GLY A 154 15.19 1.53 17.41
N PHE A 155 14.29 0.84 16.72
CA PHE A 155 12.90 0.67 17.17
C PHE A 155 12.83 -0.49 18.16
N SER A 156 12.18 -0.26 19.29
CA SER A 156 11.80 -1.32 20.22
C SER A 156 10.63 -2.15 19.67
N PRO A 157 10.37 -3.36 20.19
CA PRO A 157 9.17 -4.11 19.85
C PRO A 157 7.86 -3.33 20.06
N ASP A 158 7.79 -2.53 21.11
CA ASP A 158 6.62 -1.71 21.44
C ASP A 158 6.43 -0.57 20.43
N ASP A 159 7.52 0.08 20.00
CA ASP A 159 7.46 1.09 18.92
C ASP A 159 6.87 0.50 17.64
N LEU A 160 7.29 -0.71 17.26
CA LEU A 160 6.77 -1.39 16.06
C LEU A 160 5.28 -1.73 16.19
N VAL A 161 4.84 -2.15 17.38
CA VAL A 161 3.42 -2.43 17.66
C VAL A 161 2.60 -1.16 17.60
N GLN A 162 3.09 -0.07 18.21
CA GLN A 162 2.41 1.22 18.17
C GLN A 162 2.34 1.81 16.77
N LEU A 163 3.44 1.79 16.02
CA LEU A 163 3.49 2.26 14.66
C LEU A 163 2.46 1.52 13.78
N ARG A 164 2.44 0.19 13.87
CA ARG A 164 1.43 -0.63 13.18
C ARG A 164 0.01 -0.22 13.55
N HIS A 165 -0.27 -0.09 14.87
CA HIS A 165 -1.60 0.28 15.37
C HIS A 165 -2.06 1.63 14.82
N LEU A 166 -1.22 2.66 14.90
CA LEU A 166 -1.55 4.01 14.45
C LEU A 166 -1.76 4.08 12.92
N CYS A 167 -0.91 3.41 12.15
CA CYS A 167 -1.07 3.35 10.69
C CYS A 167 -2.38 2.64 10.28
N LEU A 168 -2.74 1.53 10.94
CA LEU A 168 -3.98 0.80 10.65
C LEU A 168 -5.22 1.59 11.07
N ARG A 169 -5.18 2.29 12.21
CA ARG A 169 -6.25 3.21 12.62
C ARG A 169 -6.47 4.32 11.59
N LEU A 170 -5.39 4.92 11.10
CA LEU A 170 -5.48 5.95 10.07
C LEU A 170 -6.15 5.43 8.80
N ALA A 171 -5.76 4.23 8.36
CA ALA A 171 -6.35 3.59 7.18
C ALA A 171 -7.83 3.25 7.38
N ASP A 172 -8.23 2.75 8.55
CA ASP A 172 -9.63 2.46 8.86
C ASP A 172 -10.49 3.73 8.91
N ASN A 173 -10.00 4.79 9.56
CA ASN A 173 -10.69 6.08 9.59
C ASN A 173 -10.92 6.63 8.18
N GLN A 174 -9.94 6.55 7.30
CA GLN A 174 -10.05 7.00 5.91
C GLN A 174 -11.12 6.21 5.15
N GLN A 175 -11.18 4.88 5.31
CA GLN A 175 -12.23 4.05 4.71
C GLN A 175 -13.63 4.39 5.24
N GLN A 176 -13.74 4.77 6.52
CA GLN A 176 -15.01 5.19 7.10
C GLN A 176 -15.48 6.52 6.49
N VAL A 177 -14.58 7.49 6.32
CA VAL A 177 -14.88 8.77 5.65
C VAL A 177 -15.34 8.53 4.22
N GLU A 178 -14.65 7.71 3.43
CA GLU A 178 -15.06 7.37 2.06
C GLU A 178 -16.45 6.73 2.00
N ARG A 179 -16.74 5.78 2.90
CA ARG A 179 -18.08 5.16 2.97
C ARG A 179 -19.16 6.17 3.28
N TYR A 180 -18.91 7.09 4.21
CA TYR A 180 -19.84 8.16 4.54
C TYR A 180 -20.09 9.10 3.35
N MET A 181 -19.05 9.55 2.68
CA MET A 181 -19.16 10.46 1.52
C MET A 181 -19.89 9.78 0.35
N ASN A 182 -19.62 8.52 0.08
CA ASN A 182 -20.27 7.77 -0.99
C ASN A 182 -21.73 7.44 -0.66
N GLY A 183 -22.05 7.19 0.62
CA GLY A 183 -23.42 6.94 1.08
C GLY A 183 -24.33 8.18 1.00
N THR A 184 -23.78 9.36 1.26
CA THR A 184 -24.52 10.64 1.13
C THR A 184 -24.75 11.06 -0.32
N ALA A 185 -23.84 10.72 -1.25
CA ALA A 185 -24.01 10.97 -2.68
C ALA A 185 -25.14 10.12 -3.30
N GLY A 186 -25.40 8.92 -2.77
CA GLY A 186 -26.48 8.04 -3.25
C GLY A 186 -27.89 8.45 -2.81
N SER A 187 -28.03 9.26 -1.75
CA SER A 187 -29.34 9.68 -1.21
C SER A 187 -29.86 11.00 -1.78
N ALA A 188 -29.04 11.73 -2.51
CA ALA A 188 -29.43 13.05 -3.09
C ALA A 188 -30.16 12.93 -4.45
N GLY A 189 -30.39 11.73 -4.97
CA GLY A 189 -30.96 11.48 -6.31
C GLY A 189 -32.48 11.26 -6.37
N THR A 190 -33.21 11.29 -5.26
CA THR A 190 -34.67 11.09 -5.26
C THR A 190 -35.37 12.38 -4.84
N GLY A 191 -35.37 13.37 -5.72
CA GLY A 191 -36.23 14.53 -5.61
C GLY A 191 -37.71 14.13 -5.80
N PRO A 192 -38.67 14.73 -5.06
CA PRO A 192 -40.09 14.41 -5.21
C PRO A 192 -40.57 14.84 -6.60
N GLN A 193 -41.20 13.92 -7.32
CA GLN A 193 -41.92 14.19 -8.56
C GLN A 193 -43.09 15.12 -8.24
N PRO A 194 -43.30 16.22 -9.00
CA PRO A 194 -44.48 17.07 -8.81
C PRO A 194 -45.74 16.32 -9.23
N PRO A 195 -46.88 16.54 -8.56
CA PRO A 195 -48.13 15.91 -8.91
C PRO A 195 -48.62 16.41 -10.29
N THR A 196 -48.89 15.45 -11.16
CA THR A 196 -49.59 15.74 -12.44
C THR A 196 -51.02 16.13 -12.17
N ALA A 197 -51.40 17.28 -12.66
CA ALA A 197 -52.77 17.76 -12.74
C ALA A 197 -53.54 17.12 -13.91
#